data_305c9676b74bb5af94ee21ca792b01db
#
_entry.id   305c9676b74bb5af94ee21ca792b01db
#
_cell.length_a   1.000
_cell.length_b   1.000
_cell.length_c   1.000
_cell.angle_alpha   90.00
_cell.angle_beta   90.00
_cell.angle_gamma   90.00
#
_symmetry.space_group_name_H-M   'P 1'
#
loop_
_entity.id
_entity.type
_entity.pdbx_description
1 polymer ?
#
loop_
_entity_poly.entity_id
_entity_poly.type
_entity_poly.pdbx_seq_one_letter_code
_entity_poly.pdbx_strand_id
1 'polypeptide(L)'
;QRLEQVARQANVTISHETKPVVIEGVSRLIDELIYNLASNAIRYNRPGGTVTLQCGTNDEGHPFLAVADTGIGIAPEEQGKVFERFYRVDKSRSKARGGTGLGLAIVKHAALYHHATLDLSSELGVGTTITVTFPIQQDEPFA
;
A
#
# COMPACT_ATOMS: atom_id res chain seq x y z
N GLN A 1 15.72 9.80 -3.58
CA GLN A 1 14.68 8.81 -3.59
C GLN A 1 13.36 9.37 -4.09
N ARG A 2 12.69 8.66 -4.97
CA ARG A 2 11.49 9.17 -5.63
C ARG A 2 10.36 9.47 -4.66
N LEU A 3 10.15 8.59 -3.68
CA LEU A 3 9.05 8.77 -2.73
C LEU A 3 9.26 9.97 -1.83
N GLU A 4 10.49 10.22 -1.43
CA GLU A 4 10.76 11.38 -0.58
C GLU A 4 10.46 12.68 -1.29
N GLN A 5 10.77 12.74 -2.58
CA GLN A 5 10.49 13.93 -3.36
C GLN A 5 8.98 14.15 -3.52
N VAL A 6 8.26 13.07 -3.82
CA VAL A 6 6.80 13.14 -3.96
C VAL A 6 6.16 13.58 -2.65
N ALA A 7 6.63 13.01 -1.53
CA ALA A 7 6.11 13.36 -0.21
C ALA A 7 6.38 14.82 0.12
N ARG A 8 7.57 15.30 -0.19
CA ARG A 8 7.94 16.67 0.09
C ARG A 8 7.06 17.65 -0.68
N GLN A 9 6.80 17.34 -1.95
CA GLN A 9 5.95 18.19 -2.76
C GLN A 9 4.52 18.23 -2.27
N ALA A 10 4.05 17.14 -1.65
CA ALA A 10 2.70 17.06 -1.10
C ALA A 10 2.63 17.51 0.36
N ASN A 11 3.75 17.89 0.95
CA ASN A 11 3.87 18.26 2.36
C ASN A 11 3.39 17.12 3.26
N VAL A 12 3.87 15.90 2.96
CA VAL A 12 3.54 14.69 3.71
C VAL A 12 4.82 14.12 4.29
N THR A 13 4.78 13.68 5.54
CA THR A 13 5.92 13.08 6.21
C THR A 13 5.85 11.56 6.10
N ILE A 14 6.96 10.93 5.72
CA ILE A 14 7.05 9.47 5.69
C ILE A 14 7.74 8.98 6.95
N SER A 15 7.11 8.01 7.61
CA SER A 15 7.63 7.40 8.82
C SER A 15 7.80 5.91 8.58
N HIS A 16 8.70 5.27 9.31
CA HIS A 16 8.97 3.84 9.16
C HIS A 16 8.85 3.14 10.49
N GLU A 17 8.11 2.03 10.50
CA GLU A 17 8.04 1.13 11.67
C GLU A 17 8.33 -0.25 11.13
N THR A 18 9.61 -0.55 10.95
CA THR A 18 9.99 -1.77 10.24
C THR A 18 10.81 -2.68 11.14
N LYS A 19 10.57 -3.98 10.99
CA LYS A 19 11.36 -5.03 11.61
C LYS A 19 11.87 -5.93 10.52
N PRO A 20 13.03 -6.55 10.71
CA PRO A 20 13.56 -7.43 9.66
C PRO A 20 12.58 -8.53 9.32
N VAL A 21 12.35 -8.74 8.04
CA VAL A 21 11.46 -9.77 7.57
C VAL A 21 11.96 -10.24 6.20
N VAL A 22 11.81 -11.54 5.94
CA VAL A 22 12.20 -12.12 4.67
C VAL A 22 10.95 -12.56 3.94
N ILE A 23 10.80 -12.08 2.71
CA ILE A 23 9.68 -12.43 1.86
C ILE A 23 10.26 -13.08 0.61
N GLU A 24 9.81 -14.29 0.32
CA GLU A 24 10.26 -14.97 -0.87
C GLU A 24 9.42 -14.51 -2.05
N GLY A 25 10.05 -14.00 -3.09
CA GLY A 25 9.28 -13.52 -4.24
C GLY A 25 10.16 -12.81 -5.25
N VAL A 26 9.49 -12.12 -6.16
CA VAL A 26 10.15 -11.40 -7.24
C VAL A 26 10.40 -9.97 -6.78
N SER A 27 11.66 -9.64 -6.60
CA SER A 27 12.09 -8.37 -6.04
C SER A 27 11.45 -7.18 -6.76
N ARG A 28 11.44 -7.19 -8.09
CA ARG A 28 10.88 -6.08 -8.86
C ARG A 28 9.39 -5.89 -8.59
N LEU A 29 8.65 -6.99 -8.45
CA LEU A 29 7.22 -6.89 -8.17
C LEU A 29 6.95 -6.40 -6.76
N ILE A 30 7.76 -6.83 -5.80
CA ILE A 30 7.64 -6.35 -4.43
C ILE A 30 7.94 -4.86 -4.36
N ASP A 31 8.97 -4.41 -5.07
CA ASP A 31 9.32 -3.00 -5.11
C ASP A 31 8.19 -2.17 -5.71
N GLU A 32 7.57 -2.65 -6.79
CA GLU A 32 6.45 -1.96 -7.40
C GLU A 32 5.25 -1.91 -6.48
N LEU A 33 5.03 -3.00 -5.74
CA LEU A 33 3.93 -3.05 -4.80
C LEU A 33 4.11 -1.99 -3.71
N ILE A 34 5.30 -1.92 -3.12
CA ILE A 34 5.58 -0.95 -2.07
C ILE A 34 5.48 0.47 -2.61
N TYR A 35 6.07 0.72 -3.78
CA TYR A 35 6.06 2.05 -4.37
C TYR A 35 4.62 2.51 -4.64
N ASN A 36 3.80 1.62 -5.20
CA ASN A 36 2.43 1.99 -5.54
C ASN A 36 1.58 2.22 -4.31
N LEU A 37 1.76 1.41 -3.27
CA LEU A 37 1.05 1.65 -2.01
C LEU A 37 1.45 2.98 -1.41
N ALA A 38 2.74 3.24 -1.33
CA ALA A 38 3.24 4.45 -0.68
C ALA A 38 2.89 5.70 -1.48
N SER A 39 3.07 5.66 -2.80
CA SER A 39 2.76 6.83 -3.61
C SER A 39 1.26 7.14 -3.60
N ASN A 40 0.42 6.10 -3.57
CA ASN A 40 -1.01 6.30 -3.47
C ASN A 40 -1.38 6.94 -2.13
N ALA A 41 -0.74 6.48 -1.05
CA ALA A 41 -0.98 7.03 0.28
C ALA A 41 -0.56 8.51 0.36
N ILE A 42 0.48 8.89 -0.36
CA ILE A 42 0.92 10.28 -0.42
C ILE A 42 -0.06 11.11 -1.24
N ARG A 43 -0.49 10.60 -2.40
CA ARG A 43 -1.35 11.36 -3.30
C ARG A 43 -2.69 11.71 -2.65
N TYR A 44 -3.23 10.82 -1.87
CA TYR A 44 -4.54 11.02 -1.26
C TYR A 44 -4.45 11.46 0.20
N ASN A 45 -3.27 11.88 0.63
CA ASN A 45 -3.11 12.45 1.94
C ASN A 45 -3.40 13.95 1.88
N ARG A 46 -3.42 14.56 3.05
CA ARG A 46 -3.63 16.01 3.15
C ARG A 46 -2.30 16.67 3.52
N PRO A 47 -2.10 17.94 3.19
CA PRO A 47 -0.89 18.63 3.61
C PRO A 47 -0.72 18.56 5.13
N GLY A 48 0.46 18.25 5.59
CA GLY A 48 0.73 18.06 7.01
C GLY A 48 0.46 16.65 7.49
N GLY A 49 0.01 15.74 6.60
CA GLY A 49 -0.27 14.38 6.99
C GLY A 49 0.96 13.49 7.04
N THR A 50 0.72 12.24 7.38
CA THR A 50 1.79 11.24 7.55
C THR A 50 1.46 9.96 6.81
N VAL A 51 2.50 9.32 6.26
CA VAL A 51 2.42 7.97 5.72
C VAL A 51 3.40 7.12 6.51
N THR A 52 2.93 6.01 7.07
CA THR A 52 3.77 5.11 7.84
C THR A 52 3.93 3.80 7.09
N LEU A 53 5.18 3.43 6.84
CA LEU A 53 5.51 2.16 6.18
C LEU A 53 5.85 1.15 7.29
N GLN A 54 5.17 0.02 7.27
CA GLN A 54 5.35 -1.00 8.31
C GLN A 54 5.69 -2.33 7.68
N CYS A 55 6.54 -3.10 8.30
CA CYS A 55 6.76 -4.48 7.91
C CYS A 55 7.24 -5.27 9.11
N GLY A 56 7.07 -6.57 9.03
CA GLY A 56 7.45 -7.46 10.11
C GLY A 56 6.75 -8.79 9.94
N THR A 57 6.56 -9.48 11.06
CA THR A 57 5.88 -10.77 11.10
C THR A 57 4.71 -10.62 12.07
N ASN A 58 3.52 -11.06 11.64
CA ASN A 58 2.35 -10.93 12.51
C ASN A 58 2.30 -12.06 13.55
N ASP A 59 1.25 -12.06 14.37
CA ASP A 59 1.13 -13.00 15.46
C ASP A 59 1.02 -14.46 15.00
N GLU A 60 0.62 -14.65 13.75
CA GLU A 60 0.49 -15.99 13.19
C GLU A 60 1.72 -16.44 12.42
N GLY A 61 2.77 -15.63 12.43
CA GLY A 61 4.02 -15.97 11.77
C GLY A 61 4.11 -15.57 10.31
N HIS A 62 3.14 -14.82 9.80
CA HIS A 62 3.17 -14.39 8.40
C HIS A 62 3.94 -13.11 8.22
N PRO A 63 4.83 -13.04 7.22
CA PRO A 63 5.44 -11.76 6.87
C PRO A 63 4.37 -10.80 6.34
N PHE A 64 4.51 -9.52 6.66
CA PHE A 64 3.56 -8.54 6.15
C PHE A 64 4.23 -7.22 5.82
N LEU A 65 3.58 -6.48 4.93
CA LEU A 65 3.90 -5.09 4.62
C LEU A 65 2.62 -4.30 4.78
N ALA A 66 2.70 -3.13 5.37
CA ALA A 66 1.52 -2.29 5.51
C ALA A 66 1.88 -0.84 5.26
N VAL A 67 0.95 -0.09 4.70
CA VAL A 67 1.10 1.34 4.48
C VAL A 67 -0.13 2.02 5.06
N ALA A 68 0.09 2.86 6.05
CA ALA A 68 -0.99 3.58 6.72
C ALA A 68 -0.85 5.07 6.44
N ASP A 69 -1.96 5.73 6.13
CA ASP A 69 -1.92 7.18 5.91
C ASP A 69 -3.00 7.87 6.74
N THR A 70 -2.83 9.18 6.89
CA THR A 70 -3.78 10.03 7.60
C THR A 70 -4.53 10.90 6.59
N GLY A 71 -4.87 10.31 5.45
CA GLY A 71 -5.47 11.04 4.34
C GLY A 71 -6.97 11.11 4.38
N ILE A 72 -7.56 11.24 3.20
CA ILE A 72 -8.99 11.47 3.07
C ILE A 72 -9.83 10.24 3.41
N GLY A 73 -9.22 9.06 3.38
CA GLY A 73 -9.96 7.82 3.59
C GLY A 73 -10.77 7.44 2.38
N ILE A 74 -11.46 6.31 2.48
CA ILE A 74 -12.26 5.77 1.38
C ILE A 74 -13.64 5.45 1.93
N ALA A 75 -14.67 5.97 1.28
CA ALA A 75 -16.04 5.71 1.70
C ALA A 75 -16.35 4.21 1.61
N PRO A 76 -17.16 3.67 2.52
CA PRO A 76 -17.42 2.22 2.53
C PRO A 76 -17.92 1.68 1.19
N GLU A 77 -18.74 2.43 0.49
CA GLU A 77 -19.29 1.96 -0.79
C GLU A 77 -18.24 1.90 -1.89
N GLU A 78 -17.08 2.52 -1.69
CA GLU A 78 -16.02 2.51 -2.69
C GLU A 78 -14.95 1.46 -2.40
N GLN A 79 -14.90 0.96 -1.17
CA GLN A 79 -13.75 0.16 -0.74
C GLN A 79 -13.60 -1.13 -1.51
N GLY A 80 -14.68 -1.72 -1.98
CA GLY A 80 -14.62 -2.94 -2.75
C GLY A 80 -14.11 -2.76 -4.17
N LYS A 81 -13.94 -1.54 -4.63
CA LYS A 81 -13.60 -1.26 -6.02
C LYS A 81 -12.22 -0.64 -6.21
N VAL A 82 -11.56 -0.26 -5.13
CA VAL A 82 -10.33 0.56 -5.26
C VAL A 82 -9.18 -0.17 -5.94
N PHE A 83 -9.21 -1.50 -6.01
CA PHE A 83 -8.17 -2.26 -6.67
C PHE A 83 -8.48 -2.56 -8.14
N GLU A 84 -9.61 -2.08 -8.65
CA GLU A 84 -9.96 -2.28 -10.05
C GLU A 84 -9.13 -1.36 -10.93
N ARG A 85 -8.82 -1.83 -12.13
CA ARG A 85 -8.03 -1.03 -13.06
C ARG A 85 -8.78 0.26 -13.40
N PHE A 86 -8.02 1.35 -13.43
CA PHE A 86 -8.52 2.69 -13.77
C PHE A 86 -9.55 3.23 -12.79
N TYR A 87 -9.78 2.55 -11.64
CA TYR A 87 -10.72 3.07 -10.67
C TYR A 87 -10.09 4.22 -9.90
N ARG A 88 -10.83 5.28 -9.67
CA ARG A 88 -10.39 6.43 -8.88
C ARG A 88 -11.54 6.86 -8.00
N VAL A 89 -11.24 7.10 -6.73
CA VAL A 89 -12.25 7.54 -5.77
C VAL A 89 -12.78 8.93 -6.15
N ASP A 90 -11.87 9.82 -6.56
CA ASP A 90 -12.24 11.17 -6.98
C ASP A 90 -11.46 11.44 -8.25
N LYS A 91 -12.11 11.30 -9.39
CA LYS A 91 -11.44 11.41 -10.68
C LYS A 91 -10.78 12.76 -10.91
N SER A 92 -11.44 13.80 -10.46
CA SER A 92 -10.92 15.14 -10.59
C SER A 92 -9.63 15.30 -9.78
N ARG A 93 -9.67 14.90 -8.52
CA ARG A 93 -8.53 15.01 -7.64
C ARG A 93 -7.40 14.07 -8.06
N SER A 94 -7.74 12.87 -8.50
CA SER A 94 -6.75 11.92 -8.98
C SER A 94 -5.98 12.48 -10.15
N LYS A 95 -6.70 13.10 -11.10
CA LYS A 95 -6.07 13.67 -12.27
C LYS A 95 -5.13 14.81 -11.88
N ALA A 96 -5.60 15.68 -10.99
CA ALA A 96 -4.78 16.80 -10.53
C ALA A 96 -3.54 16.32 -9.79
N ARG A 97 -3.61 15.17 -9.14
CA ARG A 97 -2.49 14.63 -8.38
C ARG A 97 -1.64 13.64 -9.18
N GLY A 98 -1.95 13.49 -10.47
CA GLY A 98 -1.14 12.64 -11.32
C GLY A 98 -1.46 11.16 -11.28
N GLY A 99 -2.59 10.79 -10.67
CA GLY A 99 -2.97 9.38 -10.60
C GLY A 99 -3.50 8.86 -11.91
N THR A 100 -3.18 7.62 -12.26
CA THR A 100 -3.63 7.00 -13.50
C THR A 100 -4.73 5.97 -13.28
N GLY A 101 -5.00 5.58 -12.04
CA GLY A 101 -5.97 4.54 -11.76
C GLY A 101 -5.42 3.14 -11.88
N LEU A 102 -4.10 2.99 -12.06
CA LEU A 102 -3.48 1.68 -12.18
C LEU A 102 -2.72 1.22 -10.95
N GLY A 103 -2.36 2.15 -10.06
CA GLY A 103 -1.47 1.84 -8.95
C GLY A 103 -1.96 0.70 -8.06
N LEU A 104 -3.21 0.76 -7.61
CA LEU A 104 -3.72 -0.28 -6.72
C LEU A 104 -4.04 -1.57 -7.48
N ALA A 105 -4.33 -1.49 -8.78
CA ALA A 105 -4.47 -2.71 -9.58
C ALA A 105 -3.13 -3.43 -9.70
N ILE A 106 -2.03 -2.69 -9.81
CA ILE A 106 -0.69 -3.26 -9.82
C ILE A 106 -0.41 -3.94 -8.49
N VAL A 107 -0.80 -3.31 -7.38
CA VAL A 107 -0.65 -3.89 -6.05
C VAL A 107 -1.39 -5.21 -5.96
N LYS A 108 -2.63 -5.25 -6.44
CA LYS A 108 -3.43 -6.47 -6.41
C LYS A 108 -2.77 -7.58 -7.22
N HIS A 109 -2.27 -7.23 -8.40
CA HIS A 109 -1.63 -8.21 -9.27
C HIS A 109 -0.37 -8.79 -8.60
N ALA A 110 0.47 -7.94 -8.02
CA ALA A 110 1.68 -8.39 -7.35
C ALA A 110 1.35 -9.26 -6.14
N ALA A 111 0.32 -8.88 -5.38
CA ALA A 111 -0.09 -9.67 -4.23
C ALA A 111 -0.58 -11.05 -4.66
N LEU A 112 -1.40 -11.11 -5.70
CA LEU A 112 -1.91 -12.40 -6.20
C LEU A 112 -0.77 -13.28 -6.70
N TYR A 113 0.20 -12.70 -7.39
CA TYR A 113 1.33 -13.46 -7.90
C TYR A 113 2.10 -14.13 -6.74
N HIS A 114 2.14 -13.48 -5.58
CA HIS A 114 2.86 -13.99 -4.42
C HIS A 114 1.96 -14.75 -3.45
N HIS A 115 0.71 -15.00 -3.82
CA HIS A 115 -0.28 -15.68 -2.97
C HIS A 115 -0.50 -14.93 -1.67
N ALA A 116 -0.34 -13.62 -1.69
CA ALA A 116 -0.55 -12.78 -0.53
C ALA A 116 -2.00 -12.32 -0.47
N THR A 117 -2.45 -11.94 0.72
CA THR A 117 -3.78 -11.36 0.88
C THR A 117 -3.67 -9.87 1.05
N LEU A 118 -4.71 -9.16 0.62
CA LEU A 118 -4.80 -7.72 0.79
C LEU A 118 -5.93 -7.39 1.73
N ASP A 119 -5.64 -6.59 2.74
CA ASP A 119 -6.65 -6.12 3.67
C ASP A 119 -6.67 -4.60 3.63
N LEU A 120 -7.86 -4.04 3.53
CA LEU A 120 -8.06 -2.61 3.49
C LEU A 120 -8.86 -2.19 4.70
N SER A 121 -8.34 -1.25 5.47
CA SER A 121 -9.06 -0.66 6.57
C SER A 121 -9.04 0.85 6.34
N SER A 122 -10.20 1.46 6.25
CA SER A 122 -10.27 2.88 5.95
C SER A 122 -11.47 3.53 6.60
N GLU A 123 -11.29 4.76 7.00
CA GLU A 123 -12.37 5.55 7.56
C GLU A 123 -12.32 6.92 6.90
N LEU A 124 -13.43 7.32 6.31
CA LEU A 124 -13.52 8.59 5.59
C LEU A 124 -13.17 9.74 6.53
N GLY A 125 -12.28 10.60 6.10
CA GLY A 125 -11.84 11.74 6.89
C GLY A 125 -10.74 11.43 7.89
N VAL A 126 -10.37 10.16 8.05
CA VAL A 126 -9.36 9.73 9.01
C VAL A 126 -8.11 9.18 8.33
N GLY A 127 -8.29 8.25 7.41
CA GLY A 127 -7.16 7.67 6.69
C GLY A 127 -7.41 6.26 6.22
N THR A 128 -6.37 5.65 5.68
CA THR A 128 -6.43 4.31 5.09
C THR A 128 -5.20 3.51 5.46
N THR A 129 -5.38 2.23 5.77
CA THR A 129 -4.29 1.29 5.96
C THR A 129 -4.51 0.11 5.03
N ILE A 130 -3.52 -0.21 4.21
CA ILE A 130 -3.54 -1.38 3.35
C ILE A 130 -2.44 -2.31 3.82
N THR A 131 -2.80 -3.56 4.13
CA THR A 131 -1.88 -4.56 4.63
C THR A 131 -1.79 -5.71 3.63
N VAL A 132 -0.57 -6.08 3.26
CA VAL A 132 -0.30 -7.21 2.39
C VAL A 132 0.33 -8.28 3.26
N THR A 133 -0.34 -9.43 3.40
CA THR A 133 0.13 -10.52 4.24
C THR A 133 0.56 -11.68 3.34
N PHE A 134 1.80 -12.11 3.49
CA PHE A 134 2.38 -13.14 2.64
C PHE A 134 2.28 -14.51 3.30
N PRO A 135 2.29 -15.59 2.50
CA PRO A 135 2.26 -16.93 3.10
C PRO A 135 3.54 -17.19 3.89
N ILE A 136 3.43 -18.06 4.88
CA ILE A 136 4.59 -18.45 5.65
C ILE A 136 5.52 -19.23 4.73
N GLN A 137 6.80 -18.85 4.74
CA GLN A 137 7.78 -19.58 3.96
C GLN A 137 7.99 -20.95 4.57
N GLN A 138 7.99 -21.96 3.72
CA GLN A 138 8.24 -23.29 4.18
C GLN A 138 9.66 -23.64 3.93
N ASP A 139 10.32 -24.01 5.00
CA ASP A 139 11.62 -24.47 4.88
C ASP A 139 11.69 -25.86 4.48
N GLU A 140 10.75 -26.57 4.05
CA GLU A 140 10.74 -27.87 3.77
C GLU A 140 11.11 -28.21 2.54
N PRO A 141 11.86 -28.86 2.45
CA PRO A 141 12.22 -29.33 1.21
C PRO A 141 11.48 -30.55 0.91
N PHE A 142 11.12 -30.93 1.33
CA PHE A 142 10.63 -31.62 0.97
C PHE A 142 10.23 -32.14 0.87
N ALA A 143 10.19 -31.87 1.00
CA ALA A 143 9.62 -32.46 0.81
C ALA A 143 9.78 -33.57 0.56
#